data_695cceca58abfc55c8d3b03dbce6f3f1
#
_entry.id   695cceca58abfc55c8d3b03dbce6f3f1
#
_cell.length_a   1.000
_cell.length_b   1.000
_cell.length_c   1.000
_cell.angle_alpha   90.00
_cell.angle_beta   90.00
_cell.angle_gamma   90.00
#
_symmetry.space_group_name_H-M   'P 1'
#
loop_
_entity.id
_entity.type
_entity.pdbx_description
1 polymer ?
#
loop_
_entity_poly.entity_id
_entity_poly.type
_entity_poly.pdbx_seq_one_letter_code
_entity_poly.pdbx_strand_id
1 'polypeptide(L)'
;MRIQPPSDLAVAPVARAADDNRATLGGPYSLASSVAKLAKEAVAAQVIAFFDEKSSSPETRVRHPTRVQSKERLFPPGAVVRRVHGDVTTMMVGGISGLLLQMLHPAVLAGVWDHSSFRTDLQGRLRRTARFIAVTTYGSKLEAEAAIARVRRIHEKVRGELADGVPYAASDPSLLAWVHATETTSFLNAWVRYAEPRMSAADQDRYFAEMAYIAGALGADPVTRSRREARDVIEAMRPRLVCDARARQVGRLVLYGPPPNWIAAPVQALGMHAAMDLLPDWARRMHGFSNPRLARPIIRAGTLGVARSLRWALQ
;
A
#
# COMPACT_ATOMS: atom_id res chain seq x y z
N MET A 1 -78.65 -31.33 42.35
CA MET A 1 -78.94 -31.40 43.84
C MET A 1 -77.57 -31.50 44.53
N ARG A 2 -77.33 -30.64 45.49
CA ARG A 2 -76.09 -30.32 46.30
C ARG A 2 -75.22 -29.29 45.67
N ILE A 3 -75.41 -28.03 45.95
CA ILE A 3 -75.16 -27.18 47.12
C ILE A 3 -73.59 -26.96 47.28
N GLN A 4 -73.19 -25.76 46.94
CA GLN A 4 -71.99 -25.09 47.36
C GLN A 4 -72.12 -24.53 48.77
N PRO A 5 -71.03 -24.31 49.43
CA PRO A 5 -70.85 -23.08 50.19
C PRO A 5 -69.48 -22.45 49.98
N PRO A 6 -69.29 -21.25 50.52
CA PRO A 6 -68.42 -20.20 49.88
C PRO A 6 -67.11 -19.97 50.62
N SER A 7 -66.29 -19.21 49.92
CA SER A 7 -65.27 -18.26 50.36
C SER A 7 -64.52 -18.42 51.69
N ASP A 8 -63.25 -18.31 51.68
CA ASP A 8 -62.60 -17.42 52.65
C ASP A 8 -61.20 -16.89 52.17
N LEU A 9 -61.08 -15.68 52.52
CA LEU A 9 -59.91 -14.79 52.41
C LEU A 9 -58.53 -15.45 52.67
N ALA A 10 -57.62 -15.31 51.77
CA ALA A 10 -56.18 -15.58 52.01
C ALA A 10 -55.37 -14.31 51.94
N VAL A 11 -54.73 -14.04 53.00
CA VAL A 11 -53.79 -12.96 53.30
C VAL A 11 -52.59 -13.03 52.39
N ALA A 12 -52.24 -11.89 51.77
CA ALA A 12 -51.01 -11.73 50.98
C ALA A 12 -49.75 -11.77 51.88
N PRO A 13 -48.70 -12.49 51.48
CA PRO A 13 -47.40 -12.34 52.14
C PRO A 13 -46.63 -11.17 51.55
N VAL A 14 -46.10 -10.33 52.42
CA VAL A 14 -45.17 -9.24 52.15
C VAL A 14 -43.90 -9.80 51.53
N ALA A 15 -43.63 -9.47 50.30
CA ALA A 15 -42.39 -9.77 49.65
C ALA A 15 -41.31 -8.81 50.18
N ARG A 16 -40.30 -9.38 50.81
CA ARG A 16 -39.00 -8.71 51.13
C ARG A 16 -38.34 -8.34 49.81
N ALA A 17 -38.09 -7.05 49.62
CA ALA A 17 -37.19 -6.54 48.62
C ALA A 17 -35.78 -7.03 48.99
N ALA A 18 -35.27 -7.99 48.24
CA ALA A 18 -33.83 -8.33 48.28
C ALA A 18 -33.13 -7.38 47.30
N ASP A 19 -32.25 -6.59 47.87
CA ASP A 19 -31.25 -5.77 47.17
C ASP A 19 -30.38 -6.69 46.27
N ASP A 20 -30.66 -6.71 44.99
CA ASP A 20 -29.80 -7.31 43.96
C ASP A 20 -29.06 -6.22 43.20
N ASN A 21 -28.26 -5.41 43.96
CA ASN A 21 -27.28 -4.52 43.42
C ASN A 21 -25.99 -5.29 43.14
N ARG A 22 -26.05 -6.30 42.27
CA ARG A 22 -24.87 -6.86 41.64
C ARG A 22 -24.46 -5.94 40.46
N ALA A 23 -23.73 -4.91 40.78
CA ALA A 23 -22.84 -4.25 39.80
C ALA A 23 -22.01 -5.35 39.12
N THR A 24 -22.36 -5.70 37.89
CA THR A 24 -21.52 -6.50 37.01
C THR A 24 -20.26 -5.72 36.75
N LEU A 25 -19.25 -5.90 37.61
CA LEU A 25 -17.87 -5.52 37.34
C LEU A 25 -17.48 -6.28 36.07
N GLY A 26 -17.41 -5.55 34.95
CA GLY A 26 -16.97 -6.08 33.69
C GLY A 26 -15.61 -6.74 33.88
N GLY A 27 -15.54 -8.06 33.70
CA GLY A 27 -14.33 -8.84 33.85
C GLY A 27 -13.20 -8.34 32.93
N PRO A 28 -11.95 -8.69 33.20
CA PRO A 28 -10.77 -8.23 32.43
C PRO A 28 -10.88 -8.48 30.92
N TYR A 29 -11.75 -9.38 30.48
CA TYR A 29 -12.06 -9.64 29.07
C TYR A 29 -12.85 -8.52 28.38
N SER A 30 -13.66 -7.74 29.11
CA SER A 30 -14.44 -6.65 28.53
C SER A 30 -13.58 -5.39 28.28
N LEU A 31 -12.62 -5.12 29.15
CA LEU A 31 -11.66 -4.03 28.97
C LEU A 31 -10.70 -4.32 27.82
N ALA A 32 -10.18 -5.55 27.73
CA ALA A 32 -9.31 -5.96 26.64
C ALA A 32 -10.01 -5.90 25.26
N SER A 33 -11.28 -6.30 25.20
CA SER A 33 -12.07 -6.23 23.96
C SER A 33 -12.38 -4.78 23.56
N SER A 34 -12.63 -3.89 24.53
CA SER A 34 -12.88 -2.47 24.26
C SER A 34 -11.61 -1.74 23.80
N VAL A 35 -10.47 -2.02 24.42
CA VAL A 35 -9.17 -1.47 23.99
C VAL A 35 -8.79 -1.97 22.59
N ALA A 36 -9.02 -3.25 22.30
CA ALA A 36 -8.79 -3.83 20.98
C ALA A 36 -9.68 -3.19 19.92
N LYS A 37 -10.97 -2.94 20.24
CA LYS A 37 -11.90 -2.24 19.35
C LYS A 37 -11.48 -0.80 19.07
N LEU A 38 -11.10 -0.04 20.09
CA LEU A 38 -10.61 1.33 19.93
C LEU A 38 -9.32 1.38 19.12
N ALA A 39 -8.39 0.44 19.35
CA ALA A 39 -7.18 0.33 18.55
C ALA A 39 -7.49 0.00 17.09
N LYS A 40 -8.45 -0.88 16.84
CA LYS A 40 -8.94 -1.24 15.50
C LYS A 40 -9.51 -0.03 14.78
N GLU A 41 -10.40 0.72 15.43
CA GLU A 41 -11.03 1.93 14.88
C GLU A 41 -10.01 3.03 14.62
N ALA A 42 -9.04 3.25 15.51
CA ALA A 42 -7.97 4.23 15.34
C ALA A 42 -7.06 3.90 14.16
N VAL A 43 -6.69 2.63 13.99
CA VAL A 43 -5.87 2.16 12.86
C VAL A 43 -6.64 2.28 11.54
N ALA A 44 -7.90 1.87 11.52
CA ALA A 44 -8.76 2.01 10.33
C ALA A 44 -8.93 3.48 9.95
N ALA A 45 -9.19 4.36 10.92
CA ALA A 45 -9.32 5.79 10.70
C ALA A 45 -8.02 6.41 10.13
N GLN A 46 -6.85 5.95 10.60
CA GLN A 46 -5.56 6.45 10.12
C GLN A 46 -5.25 6.01 8.69
N VAL A 47 -5.61 4.76 8.33
CA VAL A 47 -5.51 4.27 6.95
C VAL A 47 -6.47 5.04 6.03
N ILE A 48 -7.73 5.24 6.47
CA ILE A 48 -8.73 6.01 5.73
C ILE A 48 -8.25 7.46 5.56
N ALA A 49 -7.77 8.10 6.62
CA ALA A 49 -7.26 9.47 6.58
C ALA A 49 -6.07 9.64 5.62
N PHE A 50 -5.21 8.62 5.49
CA PHE A 50 -4.12 8.63 4.51
C PHE A 50 -4.65 8.71 3.07
N PHE A 51 -5.79 8.08 2.79
CA PHE A 51 -6.41 8.11 1.46
C PHE A 51 -7.41 9.25 1.26
N ASP A 52 -8.03 9.75 2.34
CA ASP A 52 -9.16 10.69 2.30
C ASP A 52 -8.79 12.17 2.39
N GLU A 53 -7.51 12.51 2.63
CA GLU A 53 -7.14 13.92 2.77
C GLU A 53 -7.54 14.69 1.50
N LYS A 54 -8.54 15.55 1.69
CA LYS A 54 -9.16 16.40 0.68
C LYS A 54 -8.06 17.01 -0.18
N SER A 55 -8.04 16.66 -1.44
CA SER A 55 -7.25 17.32 -2.46
C SER A 55 -7.45 18.83 -2.34
N SER A 56 -6.46 19.53 -1.81
CA SER A 56 -6.46 21.00 -1.63
C SER A 56 -6.23 21.75 -2.94
N SER A 57 -6.62 21.19 -4.07
CA SER A 57 -6.60 21.85 -5.37
C SER A 57 -8.03 22.02 -5.86
N PRO A 58 -8.48 23.29 -6.12
CA PRO A 58 -9.82 23.57 -6.62
C PRO A 58 -10.15 22.95 -7.99
N GLU A 59 -9.14 22.49 -8.72
CA GLU A 59 -9.28 21.99 -10.10
C GLU A 59 -9.80 20.55 -10.23
N THR A 60 -10.03 19.82 -9.13
CA THR A 60 -10.44 18.40 -9.20
C THR A 60 -11.91 18.18 -8.86
N ARG A 61 -12.74 19.23 -8.84
CA ARG A 61 -14.20 19.07 -8.91
C ARG A 61 -14.65 18.85 -10.35
N VAL A 62 -14.23 17.75 -10.94
CA VAL A 62 -14.94 17.23 -12.11
C VAL A 62 -16.31 16.79 -11.61
N ARG A 63 -17.36 17.57 -11.96
CA ARG A 63 -18.74 17.10 -11.89
C ARG A 63 -18.80 15.79 -12.65
N HIS A 64 -18.98 14.67 -11.93
CA HIS A 64 -19.23 13.39 -12.56
C HIS A 64 -20.52 13.52 -13.37
N PRO A 65 -20.51 13.38 -14.71
CA PRO A 65 -21.72 13.07 -15.44
C PRO A 65 -22.26 11.77 -14.87
N THR A 66 -23.56 11.63 -14.84
CA THR A 66 -24.37 10.52 -14.34
C THR A 66 -23.62 9.18 -14.45
N ARG A 67 -23.27 8.63 -13.30
CA ARG A 67 -22.40 7.46 -13.16
C ARG A 67 -23.11 6.25 -13.72
N VAL A 68 -22.86 5.92 -14.97
CA VAL A 68 -23.13 4.58 -15.49
C VAL A 68 -22.14 3.69 -14.76
N GLN A 69 -22.60 2.99 -13.74
CA GLN A 69 -21.80 2.01 -13.01
C GLN A 69 -21.58 0.80 -13.94
N SER A 70 -20.52 0.88 -14.76
CA SER A 70 -20.03 -0.30 -15.46
C SER A 70 -19.63 -1.32 -14.38
N LYS A 71 -20.29 -2.49 -14.38
CA LYS A 71 -19.94 -3.63 -13.51
C LYS A 71 -18.63 -4.29 -13.95
N GLU A 72 -18.14 -3.96 -15.15
CA GLU A 72 -16.91 -4.51 -15.70
C GLU A 72 -15.70 -3.93 -14.97
N ARG A 73 -14.83 -4.80 -14.51
CA ARG A 73 -13.58 -4.46 -13.80
C ARG A 73 -12.39 -4.88 -14.64
N LEU A 74 -11.30 -4.12 -14.57
CA LEU A 74 -10.04 -4.49 -15.22
C LEU A 74 -9.54 -5.84 -14.68
N PHE A 75 -9.62 -6.02 -13.38
CA PHE A 75 -9.26 -7.27 -12.71
C PHE A 75 -10.49 -7.84 -11.98
N PRO A 76 -10.91 -9.07 -12.32
CA PRO A 76 -12.05 -9.73 -11.66
C PRO A 76 -11.74 -10.05 -10.18
N PRO A 77 -12.76 -10.34 -9.34
CA PRO A 77 -12.58 -10.59 -7.90
C PRO A 77 -11.55 -11.66 -7.54
N GLY A 78 -11.30 -12.66 -8.38
CA GLY A 78 -10.30 -13.72 -8.15
C GLY A 78 -8.90 -13.44 -8.72
N ALA A 79 -8.66 -12.25 -9.28
CA ALA A 79 -7.36 -11.92 -9.85
C ALA A 79 -6.26 -11.88 -8.78
N VAL A 80 -5.07 -12.34 -9.14
CA VAL A 80 -3.91 -12.39 -8.23
C VAL A 80 -3.46 -10.99 -7.85
N VAL A 81 -3.52 -10.04 -8.77
CA VAL A 81 -3.19 -8.63 -8.49
C VAL A 81 -4.02 -8.06 -7.35
N ARG A 82 -5.31 -8.40 -7.26
CA ARG A 82 -6.18 -7.93 -6.17
C ARG A 82 -5.77 -8.51 -4.82
N ARG A 83 -5.26 -9.73 -4.80
CA ARG A 83 -4.72 -10.39 -3.61
C ARG A 83 -3.42 -9.72 -3.17
N VAL A 84 -2.49 -9.51 -4.08
CA VAL A 84 -1.19 -8.88 -3.82
C VAL A 84 -1.34 -7.42 -3.37
N HIS A 85 -2.23 -6.66 -4.01
CA HIS A 85 -2.46 -5.25 -3.68
C HIS A 85 -3.44 -5.03 -2.52
N GLY A 86 -4.02 -6.09 -1.97
CA GLY A 86 -5.03 -6.02 -0.91
C GLY A 86 -4.50 -5.76 0.50
N ASP A 87 -3.19 -5.71 0.70
CA ASP A 87 -2.59 -5.55 2.03
C ASP A 87 -1.79 -4.25 2.12
N VAL A 88 -2.24 -3.34 2.99
CA VAL A 88 -1.66 -2.00 3.15
C VAL A 88 -0.18 -2.05 3.55
N THR A 89 0.20 -2.99 4.43
CA THR A 89 1.59 -3.10 4.91
C THR A 89 2.53 -3.54 3.79
N THR A 90 2.16 -4.59 3.06
CA THR A 90 3.00 -5.09 1.95
C THR A 90 3.07 -4.09 0.82
N MET A 91 1.97 -3.38 0.52
CA MET A 91 1.96 -2.31 -0.47
C MET A 91 2.86 -1.14 -0.07
N MET A 92 2.85 -0.73 1.19
CA MET A 92 3.74 0.33 1.68
C MET A 92 5.21 -0.10 1.60
N VAL A 93 5.55 -1.28 2.12
CA VAL A 93 6.94 -1.79 2.09
C VAL A 93 7.42 -2.00 0.66
N GLY A 94 6.59 -2.61 -0.20
CA GLY A 94 6.89 -2.84 -1.61
C GLY A 94 7.02 -1.53 -2.39
N GLY A 95 6.09 -0.58 -2.18
CA GLY A 95 6.10 0.71 -2.86
C GLY A 95 7.34 1.56 -2.53
N ILE A 96 7.75 1.59 -1.26
CA ILE A 96 8.97 2.29 -0.83
C ILE A 96 10.21 1.61 -1.42
N SER A 97 10.29 0.27 -1.36
CA SER A 97 11.39 -0.48 -1.96
C SER A 97 11.48 -0.25 -3.47
N GLY A 98 10.35 -0.29 -4.18
CA GLY A 98 10.26 0.00 -5.61
C GLY A 98 10.71 1.41 -5.94
N LEU A 99 10.25 2.41 -5.18
CA LEU A 99 10.66 3.81 -5.35
C LEU A 99 12.18 3.98 -5.19
N LEU A 100 12.77 3.41 -4.15
CA LEU A 100 14.22 3.47 -3.92
C LEU A 100 14.98 2.83 -5.08
N LEU A 101 14.48 1.72 -5.63
CA LEU A 101 15.10 1.03 -6.77
C LEU A 101 14.99 1.87 -8.04
N GLN A 102 13.81 2.45 -8.32
CA GLN A 102 13.55 3.31 -9.48
C GLN A 102 14.46 4.54 -9.51
N MET A 103 14.72 5.15 -8.36
CA MET A 103 15.53 6.36 -8.24
C MET A 103 17.01 6.13 -8.48
N LEU A 104 17.48 4.91 -8.67
CA LEU A 104 18.84 4.62 -9.13
C LEU A 104 19.02 4.87 -10.64
N HIS A 105 17.93 4.97 -11.43
CA HIS A 105 18.06 5.30 -12.85
C HIS A 105 18.07 6.82 -13.04
N PRO A 106 19.15 7.41 -13.61
CA PRO A 106 19.31 8.87 -13.71
C PRO A 106 18.15 9.59 -14.37
N ALA A 107 17.64 9.07 -15.49
CA ALA A 107 16.51 9.67 -16.22
C ALA A 107 15.19 9.61 -15.42
N VAL A 108 14.91 8.52 -14.71
CA VAL A 108 13.73 8.40 -13.85
C VAL A 108 13.84 9.36 -12.68
N LEU A 109 15.02 9.43 -12.06
CA LEU A 109 15.30 10.37 -10.98
C LEU A 109 15.13 11.82 -11.44
N ALA A 110 15.69 12.21 -12.59
CA ALA A 110 15.56 13.54 -13.16
C ALA A 110 14.10 13.92 -13.42
N GLY A 111 13.34 13.04 -14.09
CA GLY A 111 11.91 13.25 -14.32
C GLY A 111 11.11 13.47 -13.05
N VAL A 112 11.43 12.74 -11.98
CA VAL A 112 10.79 12.92 -10.67
C VAL A 112 11.24 14.21 -9.98
N TRP A 113 12.54 14.52 -10.06
CA TRP A 113 13.16 15.64 -9.38
C TRP A 113 12.74 16.99 -9.96
N ASP A 114 12.68 17.07 -11.28
CA ASP A 114 12.45 18.33 -11.99
C ASP A 114 10.97 18.62 -12.23
N HIS A 115 10.13 17.59 -12.34
CA HIS A 115 8.73 17.73 -12.75
C HIS A 115 7.70 17.34 -11.69
N SER A 116 8.11 17.06 -10.45
CA SER A 116 7.14 16.73 -9.40
C SER A 116 7.37 17.50 -8.11
N SER A 117 6.30 17.62 -7.31
CA SER A 117 6.35 18.17 -5.96
C SER A 117 7.05 17.26 -4.93
N PHE A 118 7.83 16.29 -5.39
CA PHE A 118 8.45 15.26 -4.53
C PHE A 118 9.21 15.84 -3.34
N ARG A 119 9.94 16.95 -3.54
CA ARG A 119 10.76 17.59 -2.49
C ARG A 119 9.94 18.35 -1.45
N THR A 120 8.78 18.86 -1.85
CA THR A 120 7.90 19.70 -1.01
C THR A 120 6.68 18.95 -0.51
N ASP A 121 6.23 17.90 -1.22
CA ASP A 121 5.04 17.11 -0.91
C ASP A 121 5.26 15.62 -1.24
N LEU A 122 6.19 14.97 -0.53
CA LEU A 122 6.44 13.54 -0.67
C LEU A 122 5.19 12.71 -0.36
N GLN A 123 4.48 13.04 0.72
CA GLN A 123 3.30 12.29 1.14
C GLN A 123 2.17 12.39 0.11
N GLY A 124 1.89 13.58 -0.42
CA GLY A 124 0.90 13.75 -1.47
C GLY A 124 1.25 13.00 -2.75
N ARG A 125 2.54 12.92 -3.10
CA ARG A 125 2.98 12.10 -4.23
C ARG A 125 2.72 10.60 -3.98
N LEU A 126 3.10 10.08 -2.81
CA LEU A 126 2.85 8.68 -2.46
C LEU A 126 1.35 8.36 -2.46
N ARG A 127 0.51 9.28 -1.95
CA ARG A 127 -0.96 9.15 -2.00
C ARG A 127 -1.49 9.11 -3.43
N ARG A 128 -1.00 9.97 -4.33
CA ARG A 128 -1.41 9.96 -5.74
C ARG A 128 -1.06 8.63 -6.43
N THR A 129 0.13 8.09 -6.16
CA THR A 129 0.54 6.77 -6.66
C THR A 129 -0.33 5.65 -6.08
N ALA A 130 -0.53 5.64 -4.76
CA ALA A 130 -1.40 4.65 -4.11
C ALA A 130 -2.84 4.70 -4.64
N ARG A 131 -3.37 5.90 -4.92
CA ARG A 131 -4.70 6.07 -5.55
C ARG A 131 -4.73 5.52 -6.97
N PHE A 132 -3.70 5.75 -7.77
CA PHE A 132 -3.59 5.16 -9.10
C PHE A 132 -3.64 3.64 -9.04
N ILE A 133 -2.83 3.03 -8.16
CA ILE A 133 -2.82 1.58 -7.95
C ILE A 133 -4.19 1.07 -7.47
N ALA A 134 -4.82 1.76 -6.52
CA ALA A 134 -6.13 1.36 -6.03
C ALA A 134 -7.22 1.42 -7.12
N VAL A 135 -7.25 2.49 -7.92
CA VAL A 135 -8.22 2.65 -9.01
C VAL A 135 -8.01 1.60 -10.10
N THR A 136 -6.76 1.36 -10.51
CA THR A 136 -6.46 0.36 -11.55
C THR A 136 -6.71 -1.07 -11.06
N THR A 137 -6.56 -1.34 -9.77
CA THR A 137 -6.78 -2.68 -9.20
C THR A 137 -8.25 -2.96 -8.87
N TYR A 138 -8.97 -1.98 -8.29
CA TYR A 138 -10.28 -2.20 -7.68
C TYR A 138 -11.42 -1.43 -8.35
N GLY A 139 -11.12 -0.40 -9.11
CA GLY A 139 -12.09 0.43 -9.82
C GLY A 139 -12.80 -0.32 -10.95
N SER A 140 -13.79 0.34 -11.57
CA SER A 140 -14.35 -0.11 -12.84
C SER A 140 -13.29 -0.03 -13.94
N LYS A 141 -13.45 -0.81 -15.01
CA LYS A 141 -12.57 -0.78 -16.17
C LYS A 141 -12.45 0.64 -16.75
N LEU A 142 -13.57 1.34 -16.86
CA LEU A 142 -13.59 2.72 -17.33
C LEU A 142 -12.76 3.67 -16.46
N GLU A 143 -12.89 3.57 -15.13
CA GLU A 143 -12.09 4.40 -14.20
C GLU A 143 -10.60 4.05 -14.29
N ALA A 144 -10.26 2.77 -14.38
CA ALA A 144 -8.89 2.31 -14.54
C ALA A 144 -8.25 2.81 -15.84
N GLU A 145 -8.94 2.67 -16.96
CA GLU A 145 -8.48 3.15 -18.27
C GLU A 145 -8.35 4.68 -18.31
N ALA A 146 -9.27 5.40 -17.70
CA ALA A 146 -9.18 6.86 -17.56
C ALA A 146 -7.97 7.29 -16.71
N ALA A 147 -7.67 6.56 -15.63
CA ALA A 147 -6.50 6.81 -14.81
C ALA A 147 -5.19 6.53 -15.57
N ILE A 148 -5.12 5.43 -16.32
CA ILE A 148 -3.98 5.08 -17.18
C ILE A 148 -3.76 6.15 -18.25
N ALA A 149 -4.81 6.53 -18.96
CA ALA A 149 -4.74 7.57 -19.98
C ALA A 149 -4.29 8.93 -19.40
N ARG A 150 -4.72 9.28 -18.20
CA ARG A 150 -4.24 10.48 -17.50
C ARG A 150 -2.75 10.43 -17.21
N VAL A 151 -2.24 9.32 -16.66
CA VAL A 151 -0.82 9.15 -16.37
C VAL A 151 0.01 9.20 -17.64
N ARG A 152 -0.44 8.53 -18.71
CA ARG A 152 0.22 8.57 -20.01
C ARG A 152 0.38 10.01 -20.52
N ARG A 153 -0.68 10.82 -20.50
CA ARG A 153 -0.61 12.24 -20.91
C ARG A 153 0.34 13.08 -20.04
N ILE A 154 0.51 12.73 -18.75
CA ILE A 154 1.48 13.37 -17.89
C ILE A 154 2.89 13.00 -18.33
N HIS A 155 3.18 11.71 -18.58
CA HIS A 155 4.49 11.22 -19.01
C HIS A 155 4.91 11.83 -20.36
N GLU A 156 3.98 12.06 -21.29
CA GLU A 156 4.24 12.71 -22.59
C GLU A 156 4.80 14.15 -22.44
N LYS A 157 4.46 14.82 -21.33
CA LYS A 157 4.90 16.19 -21.03
C LYS A 157 6.22 16.27 -20.24
N VAL A 158 6.63 15.17 -19.61
CA VAL A 158 7.82 15.11 -18.76
C VAL A 158 9.03 14.73 -19.62
N ARG A 159 9.87 15.71 -19.91
CA ARG A 159 11.12 15.57 -20.69
C ARG A 159 12.14 16.60 -20.25
N GLY A 160 13.40 16.34 -20.48
CA GLY A 160 14.49 17.25 -20.13
C GLY A 160 15.83 16.67 -20.55
N GLU A 161 16.91 17.20 -19.97
CA GLU A 161 18.28 16.76 -20.19
C GLU A 161 18.94 16.40 -18.86
N LEU A 162 19.75 15.35 -18.87
CA LEU A 162 20.61 15.00 -17.75
C LEU A 162 21.80 15.98 -17.65
N ALA A 163 22.55 15.93 -16.56
CA ALA A 163 23.70 16.80 -16.34
C ALA A 163 24.83 16.64 -17.39
N ASP A 164 24.87 15.50 -18.06
CA ASP A 164 25.80 15.19 -19.16
C ASP A 164 25.24 15.54 -20.55
N GLY A 165 24.08 16.21 -20.61
CA GLY A 165 23.43 16.63 -21.87
C GLY A 165 22.60 15.53 -22.54
N VAL A 166 22.49 14.34 -21.95
CA VAL A 166 21.67 13.24 -22.52
C VAL A 166 20.18 13.56 -22.31
N PRO A 167 19.38 13.62 -23.40
CA PRO A 167 17.94 13.88 -23.27
C PRO A 167 17.22 12.72 -22.62
N TYR A 168 16.14 13.00 -21.87
CA TYR A 168 15.23 12.02 -21.32
C TYR A 168 13.77 12.38 -21.56
N ALA A 169 12.92 11.36 -21.62
CA ALA A 169 11.47 11.50 -21.62
C ALA A 169 10.84 10.44 -20.73
N ALA A 170 9.88 10.82 -19.88
CA ALA A 170 9.20 9.84 -19.02
C ALA A 170 8.29 8.89 -19.83
N SER A 171 8.03 9.18 -21.07
CA SER A 171 7.34 8.30 -22.04
C SER A 171 8.26 7.33 -22.77
N ASP A 172 9.58 7.33 -22.48
CA ASP A 172 10.49 6.34 -23.05
C ASP A 172 10.05 4.92 -22.66
N PRO A 173 9.81 4.03 -23.66
CA PRO A 173 9.29 2.69 -23.38
C PRO A 173 10.20 1.86 -22.47
N SER A 174 11.51 2.02 -22.56
CA SER A 174 12.47 1.30 -21.75
C SER A 174 12.47 1.78 -20.28
N LEU A 175 12.28 3.08 -20.06
CA LEU A 175 12.13 3.65 -18.72
C LEU A 175 10.81 3.22 -18.08
N LEU A 176 9.73 3.17 -18.85
CA LEU A 176 8.44 2.64 -18.39
C LEU A 176 8.54 1.15 -18.04
N ALA A 177 9.26 0.36 -18.84
CA ALA A 177 9.54 -1.05 -18.54
C ALA A 177 10.34 -1.21 -17.24
N TRP A 178 11.37 -0.40 -17.04
CA TRP A 178 12.15 -0.37 -15.79
C TRP A 178 11.28 -0.05 -14.56
N VAL A 179 10.50 1.02 -14.63
CA VAL A 179 9.62 1.45 -13.53
C VAL A 179 8.62 0.35 -13.21
N HIS A 180 7.97 -0.22 -14.23
CA HIS A 180 7.00 -1.29 -14.07
C HIS A 180 7.61 -2.57 -13.48
N ALA A 181 8.74 -3.04 -14.03
CA ALA A 181 9.41 -4.25 -13.55
C ALA A 181 9.87 -4.13 -12.09
N THR A 182 10.42 -2.97 -11.70
CA THR A 182 10.85 -2.71 -10.33
C THR A 182 9.68 -2.58 -9.36
N GLU A 183 8.61 -1.93 -9.77
CA GLU A 183 7.38 -1.76 -8.98
C GLU A 183 6.72 -3.11 -8.71
N THR A 184 6.40 -3.87 -9.77
CA THR A 184 5.73 -5.17 -9.67
C THR A 184 6.58 -6.18 -8.89
N THR A 185 7.89 -6.22 -9.14
CA THR A 185 8.81 -7.08 -8.37
C THR A 185 8.82 -6.73 -6.89
N SER A 186 8.81 -5.45 -6.55
CA SER A 186 8.86 -4.99 -5.16
C SER A 186 7.55 -5.30 -4.42
N PHE A 187 6.40 -5.08 -5.03
CA PHE A 187 5.10 -5.45 -4.44
C PHE A 187 4.98 -6.97 -4.22
N LEU A 188 5.31 -7.75 -5.24
CA LEU A 188 5.27 -9.21 -5.12
C LEU A 188 6.23 -9.73 -4.04
N ASN A 189 7.45 -9.23 -3.98
CA ASN A 189 8.43 -9.63 -2.97
C ASN A 189 7.98 -9.26 -1.55
N ALA A 190 7.34 -8.11 -1.36
CA ALA A 190 6.75 -7.72 -0.09
C ALA A 190 5.60 -8.66 0.29
N TRP A 191 4.70 -8.95 -0.65
CA TRP A 191 3.60 -9.88 -0.45
C TRP A 191 4.08 -11.28 -0.06
N VAL A 192 4.98 -11.86 -0.85
CA VAL A 192 5.55 -13.19 -0.55
C VAL A 192 6.25 -13.21 0.80
N ARG A 193 6.95 -12.13 1.18
CA ARG A 193 7.68 -12.10 2.45
C ARG A 193 6.79 -11.95 3.68
N TYR A 194 5.73 -11.14 3.60
CA TYR A 194 4.97 -10.71 4.78
C TYR A 194 3.51 -11.16 4.79
N ALA A 195 2.99 -11.70 3.69
CA ALA A 195 1.61 -12.14 3.61
C ALA A 195 1.48 -13.61 3.20
N GLU A 196 2.11 -14.04 2.12
CA GLU A 196 1.94 -15.37 1.55
C GLU A 196 3.30 -16.02 1.19
N PRO A 197 4.07 -16.50 2.19
CA PRO A 197 5.41 -17.07 1.95
C PRO A 197 5.41 -18.33 1.07
N ARG A 198 4.26 -18.99 0.92
CA ARG A 198 4.08 -20.19 0.10
C ARG A 198 3.33 -19.91 -1.22
N MET A 199 3.27 -18.67 -1.66
CA MET A 199 2.65 -18.32 -2.95
C MET A 199 3.30 -19.13 -4.07
N SER A 200 2.48 -19.81 -4.87
CA SER A 200 2.98 -20.67 -5.95
C SER A 200 3.74 -19.87 -7.02
N ALA A 201 4.71 -20.49 -7.68
CA ALA A 201 5.43 -19.86 -8.79
C ALA A 201 4.47 -19.45 -9.94
N ALA A 202 3.46 -20.29 -10.19
CA ALA A 202 2.43 -20.00 -11.19
C ALA A 202 1.62 -18.73 -10.84
N ASP A 203 1.20 -18.57 -9.57
CA ASP A 203 0.50 -17.35 -9.15
C ASP A 203 1.42 -16.11 -9.20
N GLN A 204 2.71 -16.29 -8.89
CA GLN A 204 3.66 -15.20 -8.98
C GLN A 204 3.84 -14.74 -10.44
N ASP A 205 3.93 -15.65 -11.40
CA ASP A 205 3.99 -15.29 -12.84
C ASP A 205 2.65 -14.74 -13.33
N ARG A 206 1.53 -15.28 -12.85
CA ARG A 206 0.20 -14.74 -13.16
C ARG A 206 0.03 -13.30 -12.71
N TYR A 207 0.59 -12.92 -11.55
CA TYR A 207 0.60 -11.53 -11.10
C TYR A 207 1.26 -10.61 -12.14
N PHE A 208 2.43 -10.97 -12.70
CA PHE A 208 3.08 -10.20 -13.76
C PHE A 208 2.26 -10.18 -15.03
N ALA A 209 1.69 -11.30 -15.43
CA ALA A 209 0.83 -11.38 -16.63
C ALA A 209 -0.41 -10.47 -16.51
N GLU A 210 -1.02 -10.40 -15.33
CA GLU A 210 -2.13 -9.49 -15.07
C GLU A 210 -1.67 -8.02 -15.10
N MET A 211 -0.55 -7.68 -14.45
CA MET A 211 0.00 -6.32 -14.44
C MET A 211 0.50 -5.84 -15.80
N ALA A 212 0.81 -6.76 -16.71
CA ALA A 212 1.27 -6.47 -18.09
C ALA A 212 0.30 -5.59 -18.89
N TYR A 213 -1.01 -5.69 -18.59
CA TYR A 213 -2.00 -4.82 -19.23
C TYR A 213 -1.72 -3.34 -18.95
N ILE A 214 -1.48 -3.00 -17.67
CA ILE A 214 -1.22 -1.61 -17.25
C ILE A 214 0.08 -1.12 -17.88
N ALA A 215 1.14 -1.95 -17.85
CA ALA A 215 2.43 -1.61 -18.45
C ALA A 215 2.32 -1.28 -19.95
N GLY A 216 1.68 -2.17 -20.71
CA GLY A 216 1.48 -1.98 -22.16
C GLY A 216 0.61 -0.76 -22.46
N ALA A 217 -0.47 -0.54 -21.70
CA ALA A 217 -1.34 0.62 -21.86
C ALA A 217 -0.63 1.96 -21.52
N LEU A 218 0.38 1.94 -20.65
CA LEU A 218 1.25 3.09 -20.39
C LEU A 218 2.33 3.28 -21.45
N GLY A 219 2.64 2.27 -22.27
CA GLY A 219 3.61 2.31 -23.34
C GLY A 219 4.96 1.68 -22.99
N ALA A 220 5.03 0.83 -21.96
CA ALA A 220 6.24 0.10 -21.62
C ALA A 220 6.63 -0.90 -22.73
N ASP A 221 7.92 -0.98 -23.03
CA ASP A 221 8.50 -2.00 -23.90
C ASP A 221 9.94 -2.31 -23.46
N PRO A 222 10.27 -3.56 -23.13
CA PRO A 222 9.41 -4.75 -23.15
C PRO A 222 8.37 -4.76 -22.01
N VAL A 223 7.23 -5.40 -22.27
CA VAL A 223 6.21 -5.67 -21.23
C VAL A 223 6.51 -7.01 -20.58
N THR A 224 6.79 -6.98 -19.29
CA THR A 224 7.11 -8.20 -18.52
C THR A 224 5.85 -8.96 -18.09
N ARG A 225 5.82 -10.28 -18.36
CA ARG A 225 4.68 -11.19 -18.06
C ARG A 225 5.04 -12.30 -17.08
N SER A 226 6.30 -12.33 -16.60
CA SER A 226 6.79 -13.32 -15.65
C SER A 226 7.86 -12.70 -14.75
N ARG A 227 8.12 -13.36 -13.62
CA ARG A 227 9.24 -13.00 -12.73
C ARG A 227 10.59 -13.04 -13.43
N ARG A 228 10.76 -13.99 -14.34
CA ARG A 228 11.99 -14.11 -15.11
C ARG A 228 12.20 -12.90 -16.00
N GLU A 229 11.19 -12.54 -16.81
CA GLU A 229 11.28 -11.37 -17.69
C GLU A 229 11.51 -10.07 -16.92
N ALA A 230 10.82 -9.87 -15.78
CA ALA A 230 11.05 -8.70 -14.94
C ALA A 230 12.48 -8.66 -14.38
N ARG A 231 13.04 -9.80 -13.99
CA ARG A 231 14.44 -9.90 -13.58
C ARG A 231 15.38 -9.55 -14.72
N ASP A 232 15.13 -10.06 -15.92
CA ASP A 232 15.96 -9.81 -17.10
C ASP A 232 15.97 -8.31 -17.45
N VAL A 233 14.81 -7.63 -17.39
CA VAL A 233 14.74 -6.16 -17.56
C VAL A 233 15.54 -5.45 -16.47
N ILE A 234 15.40 -5.84 -15.20
CA ILE A 234 16.15 -5.24 -14.09
C ILE A 234 17.66 -5.42 -14.28
N GLU A 235 18.12 -6.61 -14.64
CA GLU A 235 19.54 -6.89 -14.85
C GLU A 235 20.09 -6.13 -16.07
N ALA A 236 19.36 -6.03 -17.17
CA ALA A 236 19.74 -5.27 -18.35
C ALA A 236 19.93 -3.77 -18.06
N MET A 237 19.14 -3.21 -17.12
CA MET A 237 19.25 -1.80 -16.73
C MET A 237 20.39 -1.51 -15.75
N ARG A 238 20.94 -2.52 -15.05
CA ARG A 238 21.97 -2.32 -14.00
C ARG A 238 23.17 -1.49 -14.42
N PRO A 239 23.75 -1.65 -15.63
CA PRO A 239 24.89 -0.83 -16.06
C PRO A 239 24.60 0.67 -16.15
N ARG A 240 23.33 1.06 -16.26
CA ARG A 240 22.89 2.46 -16.36
C ARG A 240 22.55 3.09 -15.00
N LEU A 241 22.57 2.31 -13.92
CA LEU A 241 22.13 2.77 -12.60
C LEU A 241 23.27 3.52 -11.89
N VAL A 242 22.93 4.63 -11.29
CA VAL A 242 23.84 5.49 -10.52
C VAL A 242 23.16 5.93 -9.22
N CYS A 243 23.89 5.89 -8.12
CA CYS A 243 23.45 6.51 -6.87
C CYS A 243 24.21 7.83 -6.66
N ASP A 244 23.76 8.89 -7.28
CA ASP A 244 24.32 10.23 -7.16
C ASP A 244 23.87 10.95 -5.87
N ALA A 245 24.20 12.24 -5.73
CA ALA A 245 23.80 13.04 -4.58
C ALA A 245 22.27 13.19 -4.46
N ARG A 246 21.55 13.29 -5.60
CA ARG A 246 20.08 13.40 -5.64
C ARG A 246 19.44 12.08 -5.23
N ALA A 247 19.93 10.94 -5.75
CA ALA A 247 19.42 9.60 -5.36
C ALA A 247 19.60 9.36 -3.85
N ARG A 248 20.76 9.75 -3.28
CA ARG A 248 20.98 9.68 -1.83
C ARG A 248 20.06 10.61 -1.05
N GLN A 249 19.78 11.81 -1.56
CA GLN A 249 18.83 12.73 -0.92
C GLN A 249 17.41 12.17 -0.93
N VAL A 250 16.96 11.60 -2.05
CA VAL A 250 15.67 10.91 -2.13
C VAL A 250 15.60 9.78 -1.10
N GLY A 251 16.62 8.93 -1.04
CA GLY A 251 16.69 7.85 -0.05
C GLY A 251 16.53 8.37 1.37
N ARG A 252 17.20 9.47 1.73
CA ARG A 252 17.07 10.10 3.06
C ARG A 252 15.69 10.67 3.30
N LEU A 253 15.10 11.40 2.33
CA LEU A 253 13.75 11.96 2.47
C LEU A 253 12.70 10.88 2.66
N VAL A 254 12.81 9.77 1.92
CA VAL A 254 11.85 8.67 1.99
C VAL A 254 11.98 7.90 3.30
N LEU A 255 13.21 7.57 3.70
CA LEU A 255 13.44 6.68 4.84
C LEU A 255 13.40 7.38 6.21
N TYR A 256 13.78 8.65 6.25
CA TYR A 256 13.93 9.41 7.49
C TYR A 256 13.06 10.67 7.54
N GLY A 257 12.09 10.79 6.63
CA GLY A 257 11.09 11.86 6.67
C GLY A 257 10.28 11.82 7.98
N PRO A 258 9.77 12.97 8.44
CA PRO A 258 9.03 13.04 9.69
C PRO A 258 7.78 12.14 9.65
N PRO A 259 7.50 11.40 10.73
CA PRO A 259 6.27 10.64 10.83
C PRO A 259 5.07 11.58 10.91
N PRO A 260 3.88 11.14 10.47
CA PRO A 260 2.66 11.95 10.56
C PRO A 260 2.29 12.32 12.01
N ASN A 261 2.65 11.45 12.96
CA ASN A 261 2.54 11.69 14.40
C ASN A 261 3.49 10.74 15.16
N TRP A 262 3.69 11.01 16.45
CA TRP A 262 4.60 10.23 17.30
C TRP A 262 4.15 8.76 17.49
N ILE A 263 2.85 8.47 17.44
CA ILE A 263 2.29 7.11 17.58
C ILE A 263 2.64 6.26 16.34
N ALA A 264 2.64 6.85 15.16
CA ALA A 264 2.98 6.17 13.91
C ALA A 264 4.50 5.98 13.73
N ALA A 265 5.34 6.73 14.45
CA ALA A 265 6.79 6.73 14.27
C ALA A 265 7.43 5.32 14.34
N PRO A 266 7.14 4.45 15.32
CA PRO A 266 7.73 3.12 15.37
C PRO A 266 7.32 2.23 14.20
N VAL A 267 6.05 2.29 13.78
CA VAL A 267 5.51 1.52 12.66
C VAL A 267 6.13 2.00 11.34
N GLN A 268 6.24 3.31 11.16
CA GLN A 268 6.91 3.91 10.01
C GLN A 268 8.37 3.46 9.95
N ALA A 269 9.13 3.62 11.03
CA ALA A 269 10.53 3.23 11.08
C ALA A 269 10.72 1.74 10.73
N LEU A 270 9.88 0.87 11.28
CA LEU A 270 9.90 -0.56 10.98
C LEU A 270 9.61 -0.83 9.49
N GLY A 271 8.61 -0.18 8.91
CA GLY A 271 8.28 -0.27 7.49
C GLY A 271 9.41 0.20 6.58
N MET A 272 10.12 1.28 6.95
CA MET A 272 11.28 1.78 6.22
C MET A 272 12.46 0.79 6.26
N HIS A 273 12.75 0.20 7.43
CA HIS A 273 13.76 -0.86 7.55
C HIS A 273 13.37 -2.12 6.77
N ALA A 274 12.09 -2.48 6.75
CA ALA A 274 11.59 -3.59 5.95
C ALA A 274 11.74 -3.33 4.44
N ALA A 275 11.49 -2.10 3.99
CA ALA A 275 11.69 -1.71 2.60
C ALA A 275 13.17 -1.75 2.19
N MET A 276 14.08 -1.30 3.07
CA MET A 276 15.53 -1.45 2.85
C MET A 276 15.96 -2.93 2.79
N ASP A 277 15.41 -3.79 3.69
CA ASP A 277 15.72 -5.24 3.67
C ASP A 277 15.14 -5.96 2.45
N LEU A 278 14.11 -5.40 1.83
CA LEU A 278 13.50 -5.95 0.61
C LEU A 278 14.32 -5.66 -0.64
N LEU A 279 15.11 -4.58 -0.65
CA LEU A 279 15.98 -4.24 -1.78
C LEU A 279 16.96 -5.37 -2.11
N PRO A 280 17.26 -5.60 -3.40
CA PRO A 280 18.38 -6.44 -3.80
C PRO A 280 19.69 -5.96 -3.14
N ASP A 281 20.58 -6.88 -2.81
CA ASP A 281 21.84 -6.56 -2.11
C ASP A 281 22.69 -5.54 -2.88
N TRP A 282 22.71 -5.60 -4.21
CA TRP A 282 23.43 -4.63 -5.04
C TRP A 282 22.83 -3.23 -4.94
N ALA A 283 21.50 -3.08 -4.97
CA ALA A 283 20.84 -1.77 -4.87
C ALA A 283 21.04 -1.17 -3.46
N ARG A 284 20.95 -1.99 -2.43
CA ARG A 284 21.23 -1.58 -1.06
C ARG A 284 22.67 -1.07 -0.91
N ARG A 285 23.66 -1.76 -1.50
CA ARG A 285 25.06 -1.30 -1.51
C ARG A 285 25.22 0.02 -2.26
N MET A 286 24.55 0.20 -3.40
CA MET A 286 24.59 1.45 -4.15
C MET A 286 24.09 2.64 -3.33
N HIS A 287 23.02 2.46 -2.58
CA HIS A 287 22.48 3.48 -1.67
C HIS A 287 23.36 3.70 -0.41
N GLY A 288 24.31 2.82 -0.12
CA GLY A 288 25.06 2.85 1.14
C GLY A 288 24.25 2.45 2.37
N PHE A 289 23.14 1.75 2.18
CA PHE A 289 22.31 1.31 3.31
C PHE A 289 22.95 0.12 4.01
N SER A 290 23.29 0.31 5.27
CA SER A 290 23.75 -0.76 6.17
C SER A 290 22.56 -1.33 6.92
N ASN A 291 22.23 -2.58 6.67
CA ASN A 291 21.30 -3.32 7.50
C ASN A 291 22.07 -4.47 8.15
N PRO A 292 22.44 -4.37 9.44
CA PRO A 292 23.18 -5.43 10.10
C PRO A 292 22.47 -6.77 9.90
N ARG A 293 23.19 -7.79 9.45
CA ARG A 293 22.59 -9.11 9.17
C ARG A 293 21.79 -9.65 10.36
N LEU A 294 22.25 -9.35 11.58
CA LEU A 294 21.60 -9.73 12.84
C LEU A 294 20.27 -9.01 13.10
N ALA A 295 20.06 -7.80 12.54
CA ALA A 295 18.81 -7.06 12.70
C ALA A 295 17.69 -7.54 11.77
N ARG A 296 18.03 -8.19 10.65
CA ARG A 296 17.05 -8.63 9.65
C ARG A 296 15.94 -9.55 10.20
N PRO A 297 16.23 -10.59 11.01
CA PRO A 297 15.18 -11.43 11.60
C PRO A 297 14.21 -10.62 12.47
N ILE A 298 14.73 -9.69 13.26
CA ILE A 298 13.92 -8.83 14.15
C ILE A 298 13.03 -7.90 13.33
N ILE A 299 13.57 -7.25 12.29
CA ILE A 299 12.82 -6.37 11.39
C ILE A 299 11.71 -7.17 10.70
N ARG A 300 12.02 -8.36 10.18
CA ARG A 300 11.05 -9.22 9.50
C ARG A 300 9.95 -9.70 10.44
N ALA A 301 10.30 -10.15 11.64
CA ALA A 301 9.33 -10.59 12.64
C ALA A 301 8.42 -9.44 13.10
N GLY A 302 9.00 -8.27 13.37
CA GLY A 302 8.24 -7.08 13.74
C GLY A 302 7.29 -6.62 12.63
N THR A 303 7.78 -6.55 11.39
CA THR A 303 6.94 -6.18 10.22
C THR A 303 5.81 -7.19 10.00
N LEU A 304 6.09 -8.49 10.15
CA LEU A 304 5.06 -9.53 10.08
C LEU A 304 4.02 -9.37 11.19
N GLY A 305 4.45 -9.03 12.41
CA GLY A 305 3.56 -8.75 13.54
C GLY A 305 2.63 -7.56 13.23
N VAL A 306 3.18 -6.43 12.78
CA VAL A 306 2.39 -5.26 12.35
C VAL A 306 1.42 -5.62 11.24
N ALA A 307 1.89 -6.32 10.21
CA ALA A 307 1.03 -6.73 9.09
C ALA A 307 -0.15 -7.62 9.54
N ARG A 308 0.09 -8.54 10.48
CA ARG A 308 -0.97 -9.38 11.05
C ARG A 308 -1.97 -8.59 11.89
N SER A 309 -1.46 -7.66 12.72
CA SER A 309 -2.30 -6.79 13.54
C SER A 309 -3.19 -5.88 12.68
N LEU A 310 -2.63 -5.28 11.62
CA LEU A 310 -3.38 -4.45 10.69
C LEU A 310 -4.43 -5.24 9.92
N ARG A 311 -4.10 -6.44 9.43
CA ARG A 311 -5.10 -7.32 8.77
C ARG A 311 -6.23 -7.67 9.71
N TRP A 312 -5.91 -8.03 10.94
CA TRP A 312 -6.94 -8.30 11.96
C TRP A 312 -7.80 -7.07 12.24
N ALA A 313 -7.20 -5.88 12.27
CA ALA A 313 -7.91 -4.63 12.53
C ALA A 313 -8.82 -4.18 11.36
N LEU A 314 -8.52 -4.57 10.13
CA LEU A 314 -9.25 -4.15 8.92
C LEU A 314 -10.27 -5.20 8.43
N GLN A 315 -10.31 -6.39 9.02
CA GLN A 315 -11.34 -7.42 8.81
C GLN A 315 -12.53 -7.18 9.73
#